data_193a5e73a33eaa8839b56d72f4e5761e
#
_entry.id   193a5e73a33eaa8839b56d72f4e5761e
#
_cell.length_a   1.000
_cell.length_b   1.000
_cell.length_c   1.000
_cell.angle_alpha   90.00
_cell.angle_beta   90.00
_cell.angle_gamma   90.00
#
_symmetry.space_group_name_H-M   'P 1'
#
loop_
_entity.id
_entity.type
_entity.pdbx_description
1 polymer ?
#
loop_
_entity_poly.entity_id
_entity_poly.type
_entity_poly.pdbx_seq_one_letter_code
_entity_poly.pdbx_strand_id
1 'polypeptide(L)'
;MFKRTIRLSPGIYVNEPGALKNLPELINEFALEKPVILTDQIVLKIIPQYLPADFETRCPVEIFNGSCEFAEIDRLTEQLRPYDGIIAFGGGQLMDTAKVVSDRLNNVLINVQTVPSNCAAFTTKSIVYSPTHEMIASIREKKPVDAVILEPELLKNAPLEYLRSGIGDTLAKYYEIRRRLTDDKMHSLSLSLARDLIERCREEMLKVNDPRTLNGLDLQNFIDTIFLAASLVDGFADLDGRSVAAHTFYNAYVKVIGPQRFTHGEIVALGNLFQVTLEDDPALIKEIRSYYPSVGLPLSLADLGITQAEQLNSLAEYMAKPDN
;
A
#
# COMPACT_ATOMS: atom_id res chain seq x y z
N MET A 1 28.19 6.61 -3.43
CA MET A 1 26.74 6.34 -3.38
C MET A 1 26.37 5.69 -4.71
N PHE A 2 25.59 4.60 -4.70
CA PHE A 2 25.17 3.91 -5.92
C PHE A 2 24.20 4.81 -6.72
N LYS A 3 24.33 4.82 -8.06
CA LYS A 3 23.45 5.62 -8.94
C LYS A 3 22.03 5.05 -9.01
N ARG A 4 21.90 3.74 -8.83
CA ARG A 4 20.64 2.99 -8.82
C ARG A 4 20.75 1.83 -7.83
N THR A 5 19.68 1.55 -7.12
CA THR A 5 19.59 0.43 -6.20
C THR A 5 18.28 -0.33 -6.44
N ILE A 6 18.36 -1.60 -6.80
CA ILE A 6 17.20 -2.48 -6.87
C ILE A 6 16.99 -3.09 -5.49
N ARG A 7 15.80 -2.94 -4.94
CA ARG A 7 15.39 -3.51 -3.66
C ARG A 7 14.10 -4.29 -3.85
N LEU A 8 14.17 -5.58 -3.68
CA LEU A 8 13.04 -6.48 -3.76
C LEU A 8 12.69 -6.99 -2.35
N SER A 9 11.43 -7.13 -2.10
CA SER A 9 10.83 -7.65 -0.87
C SER A 9 9.56 -8.40 -1.30
N PRO A 10 9.02 -9.28 -0.49
CA PRO A 10 9.58 -9.93 0.69
C PRO A 10 10.48 -11.13 0.33
N GLY A 11 11.03 -11.79 1.38
CA GLY A 11 11.72 -13.08 1.22
C GLY A 11 10.77 -14.20 0.81
N ILE A 12 9.59 -14.27 1.45
CA ILE A 12 8.49 -15.21 1.15
C ILE A 12 7.24 -14.40 0.83
N TYR A 13 6.53 -14.76 -0.24
CA TYR A 13 5.22 -14.19 -0.59
C TYR A 13 4.21 -15.31 -0.82
N VAL A 14 3.08 -15.24 -0.11
CA VAL A 14 1.98 -16.21 -0.24
C VAL A 14 0.67 -15.46 -0.44
N ASN A 15 -0.10 -15.85 -1.46
CA ASN A 15 -1.45 -15.37 -1.74
C ASN A 15 -2.32 -16.56 -2.14
N GLU A 16 -2.86 -17.26 -1.13
CA GLU A 16 -3.71 -18.43 -1.36
C GLU A 16 -4.76 -18.60 -0.28
N PRO A 17 -5.91 -19.20 -0.59
CA PRO A 17 -6.97 -19.47 0.40
C PRO A 17 -6.46 -20.38 1.51
N GLY A 18 -6.68 -19.97 2.76
CA GLY A 18 -6.26 -20.72 3.95
C GLY A 18 -4.78 -20.51 4.32
N ALA A 19 -4.07 -19.56 3.68
CA ALA A 19 -2.66 -19.27 3.95
C ALA A 19 -2.38 -19.01 5.44
N LEU A 20 -3.29 -18.34 6.15
CA LEU A 20 -3.12 -18.03 7.57
C LEU A 20 -3.14 -19.26 8.49
N LYS A 21 -3.68 -20.39 8.02
CA LYS A 21 -3.65 -21.65 8.79
C LYS A 21 -2.25 -22.23 8.90
N ASN A 22 -1.35 -21.85 8.00
CA ASN A 22 0.04 -22.32 7.94
C ASN A 22 1.02 -21.40 8.68
N LEU A 23 0.54 -20.37 9.39
CA LEU A 23 1.41 -19.50 10.21
C LEU A 23 2.26 -20.26 11.24
N PRO A 24 1.78 -21.33 11.91
CA PRO A 24 2.62 -22.12 12.81
C PRO A 24 3.83 -22.75 12.12
N GLU A 25 3.67 -23.25 10.88
CA GLU A 25 4.78 -23.81 10.11
C GLU A 25 5.82 -22.73 9.77
N LEU A 26 5.34 -21.53 9.40
CA LEU A 26 6.24 -20.42 9.09
C LEU A 26 6.99 -19.91 10.35
N ILE A 27 6.34 -19.86 11.51
CA ILE A 27 6.98 -19.58 12.79
C ILE A 27 8.13 -20.59 13.07
N ASN A 28 7.87 -21.87 12.80
CA ASN A 28 8.88 -22.92 12.97
C ASN A 28 10.02 -22.79 11.92
N GLU A 29 9.71 -22.46 10.67
CA GLU A 29 10.70 -22.25 9.61
C GLU A 29 11.68 -21.12 9.96
N PHE A 30 11.15 -20.01 10.53
CA PHE A 30 11.98 -18.91 11.03
C PHE A 30 12.58 -19.16 12.41
N ALA A 31 12.34 -20.33 13.02
CA ALA A 31 12.83 -20.72 14.36
C ALA A 31 12.51 -19.68 15.45
N LEU A 32 11.29 -19.09 15.40
CA LEU A 32 10.87 -18.09 16.37
C LEU A 32 10.49 -18.75 17.71
N GLU A 33 11.16 -18.33 18.78
CA GLU A 33 10.90 -18.81 20.16
C GLU A 33 9.91 -17.90 20.90
N LYS A 34 9.91 -16.61 20.56
CA LYS A 34 9.10 -15.57 21.22
C LYS A 34 8.44 -14.64 20.20
N PRO A 35 7.58 -15.14 19.32
CA PRO A 35 6.84 -14.28 18.42
C PRO A 35 5.78 -13.45 19.17
N VAL A 36 5.46 -12.25 18.61
CA VAL A 36 4.39 -11.38 19.10
C VAL A 36 3.46 -11.01 17.96
N ILE A 37 2.17 -10.94 18.24
CA ILE A 37 1.17 -10.40 17.32
C ILE A 37 1.09 -8.88 17.53
N LEU A 38 1.29 -8.12 16.45
CA LEU A 38 1.02 -6.68 16.41
C LEU A 38 -0.23 -6.44 15.59
N THR A 39 -1.27 -5.87 16.21
CA THR A 39 -2.56 -5.65 15.53
C THR A 39 -3.35 -4.50 16.16
N ASP A 40 -4.46 -4.11 15.55
CA ASP A 40 -5.42 -3.18 16.13
C ASP A 40 -6.66 -3.88 16.71
N GLN A 41 -7.46 -3.14 17.46
CA GLN A 41 -8.65 -3.66 18.16
C GLN A 41 -9.76 -4.18 17.22
N ILE A 42 -9.81 -3.68 15.98
CA ILE A 42 -10.81 -4.09 15.00
C ILE A 42 -10.38 -5.42 14.37
N VAL A 43 -9.14 -5.46 13.89
CA VAL A 43 -8.55 -6.63 13.24
C VAL A 43 -8.48 -7.81 14.20
N LEU A 44 -8.13 -7.58 15.48
CA LEU A 44 -8.08 -8.61 16.53
C LEU A 44 -9.40 -9.38 16.67
N LYS A 45 -10.55 -8.77 16.37
CA LYS A 45 -11.87 -9.44 16.39
C LYS A 45 -12.19 -10.22 15.12
N ILE A 46 -11.48 -9.93 14.03
CA ILE A 46 -11.76 -10.48 12.70
C ILE A 46 -10.86 -11.67 12.38
N ILE A 47 -9.58 -11.61 12.73
CA ILE A 47 -8.58 -12.60 12.33
C ILE A 47 -8.79 -14.02 12.90
N PRO A 48 -9.41 -14.24 14.10
CA PRO A 48 -9.52 -15.58 14.67
C PRO A 48 -10.17 -16.62 13.75
N GLN A 49 -11.14 -16.20 12.93
CA GLN A 49 -11.83 -17.10 12.01
C GLN A 49 -10.94 -17.63 10.86
N TYR A 50 -9.78 -16.99 10.60
CA TYR A 50 -8.83 -17.36 9.55
C TYR A 50 -7.60 -18.10 10.10
N LEU A 51 -7.37 -18.00 11.41
CA LEU A 51 -6.23 -18.59 12.09
C LEU A 51 -6.51 -20.05 12.54
N PRO A 52 -5.45 -20.84 12.82
CA PRO A 52 -5.62 -22.11 13.52
C PRO A 52 -6.26 -21.91 14.90
N ALA A 53 -6.98 -22.92 15.36
CA ALA A 53 -7.51 -22.90 16.74
C ALA A 53 -6.39 -22.66 17.75
N ASP A 54 -6.66 -21.82 18.75
CA ASP A 54 -5.75 -21.46 19.84
C ASP A 54 -4.46 -20.71 19.40
N PHE A 55 -4.36 -20.22 18.15
CA PHE A 55 -3.19 -19.49 17.69
C PHE A 55 -2.92 -18.22 18.54
N GLU A 56 -3.96 -17.48 18.86
CA GLU A 56 -3.88 -16.26 19.67
C GLU A 56 -3.40 -16.50 21.11
N THR A 57 -3.61 -17.70 21.63
CA THR A 57 -3.14 -18.05 22.99
C THR A 57 -1.66 -18.40 23.02
N ARG A 58 -1.03 -18.60 21.85
CA ARG A 58 0.39 -18.95 21.71
C ARG A 58 1.30 -17.76 21.59
N CYS A 59 0.79 -16.61 21.13
CA CYS A 59 1.56 -15.40 20.91
C CYS A 59 0.95 -14.25 21.70
N PRO A 60 1.73 -13.51 22.50
CA PRO A 60 1.27 -12.27 23.10
C PRO A 60 0.79 -11.28 22.03
N VAL A 61 -0.17 -10.44 22.40
CA VAL A 61 -0.74 -9.43 21.50
C VAL A 61 -0.35 -8.04 21.98
N GLU A 62 0.21 -7.25 21.08
CA GLU A 62 0.47 -5.83 21.28
C GLU A 62 -0.45 -5.01 20.37
N ILE A 63 -1.01 -3.94 20.91
CA ILE A 63 -2.00 -3.12 20.18
C ILE A 63 -1.31 -1.89 19.58
N PHE A 64 -1.54 -1.72 18.29
CA PHE A 64 -1.17 -0.56 17.51
C PHE A 64 -2.17 0.58 17.69
N ASN A 65 -1.67 1.81 17.91
CA ASN A 65 -2.50 2.98 18.23
C ASN A 65 -3.11 3.70 17.02
N GLY A 66 -3.01 3.14 15.82
CA GLY A 66 -3.77 3.59 14.64
C GLY A 66 -3.05 4.54 13.70
N SER A 67 -1.84 5.04 14.03
CA SER A 67 -1.06 5.93 13.15
C SER A 67 0.42 5.53 13.11
N CYS A 68 1.02 5.58 11.92
CA CYS A 68 2.46 5.40 11.73
C CYS A 68 3.18 6.73 12.04
N GLU A 69 3.34 7.02 13.33
CA GLU A 69 4.03 8.20 13.87
C GLU A 69 5.33 7.81 14.57
N PHE A 70 6.30 8.71 14.66
CA PHE A 70 7.55 8.43 15.36
C PHE A 70 7.33 8.03 16.81
N ALA A 71 6.38 8.67 17.52
CA ALA A 71 6.06 8.34 18.90
C ALA A 71 5.55 6.89 19.07
N GLU A 72 4.70 6.43 18.13
CA GLU A 72 4.20 5.05 18.13
C GLU A 72 5.29 4.04 17.75
N ILE A 73 6.12 4.37 16.76
CA ILE A 73 7.29 3.57 16.38
C ILE A 73 8.24 3.42 17.58
N ASP A 74 8.51 4.51 18.32
CA ASP A 74 9.40 4.49 19.49
C ASP A 74 8.80 3.64 20.62
N ARG A 75 7.51 3.82 20.92
CA ARG A 75 6.78 3.01 21.90
C ARG A 75 6.87 1.51 21.58
N LEU A 76 6.51 1.14 20.37
CA LEU A 76 6.52 -0.26 19.93
C LEU A 76 7.94 -0.83 19.86
N THR A 77 8.94 -0.03 19.48
CA THR A 77 10.33 -0.48 19.49
C THR A 77 10.76 -0.90 20.90
N GLU A 78 10.37 -0.16 21.94
CA GLU A 78 10.71 -0.54 23.32
C GLU A 78 9.89 -1.74 23.81
N GLN A 79 8.60 -1.78 23.52
CA GLN A 79 7.71 -2.86 23.97
C GLN A 79 7.99 -4.18 23.30
N LEU A 80 8.38 -4.16 22.02
CA LEU A 80 8.62 -5.38 21.24
C LEU A 80 10.08 -5.88 21.34
N ARG A 81 10.96 -5.20 22.05
CA ARG A 81 12.36 -5.59 22.25
C ARG A 81 12.57 -7.01 22.80
N PRO A 82 11.70 -7.57 23.68
CA PRO A 82 11.86 -8.94 24.20
C PRO A 82 11.52 -10.05 23.21
N TYR A 83 10.96 -9.73 22.06
CA TYR A 83 10.46 -10.68 21.07
C TYR A 83 11.44 -10.83 19.89
N ASP A 84 11.49 -12.02 19.30
CA ASP A 84 12.37 -12.36 18.18
C ASP A 84 11.68 -12.26 16.80
N GLY A 85 10.33 -12.19 16.79
CA GLY A 85 9.52 -12.04 15.59
C GLY A 85 8.25 -11.24 15.82
N ILE A 86 7.87 -10.44 14.82
CA ILE A 86 6.61 -9.69 14.77
C ILE A 86 5.73 -10.30 13.69
N ILE A 87 4.50 -10.69 14.06
CA ILE A 87 3.45 -11.09 13.13
C ILE A 87 2.44 -9.94 13.09
N ALA A 88 2.49 -9.12 12.04
CA ALA A 88 1.74 -7.89 11.95
C ALA A 88 0.44 -8.08 11.16
N PHE A 89 -0.71 -7.87 11.80
CA PHE A 89 -2.03 -7.93 11.17
C PHE A 89 -2.66 -6.55 11.13
N GLY A 90 -2.88 -5.96 9.94
CA GLY A 90 -3.52 -4.65 9.84
C GLY A 90 -3.48 -4.03 8.46
N GLY A 91 -3.82 -2.74 8.39
CA GLY A 91 -3.72 -1.93 7.18
C GLY A 91 -2.33 -1.32 6.95
N GLY A 92 -2.20 -0.51 5.91
CA GLY A 92 -0.92 0.03 5.45
C GLY A 92 -0.11 0.76 6.52
N GLN A 93 -0.73 1.57 7.40
CA GLN A 93 0.00 2.29 8.46
C GLN A 93 0.58 1.35 9.52
N LEU A 94 -0.12 0.26 9.84
CA LEU A 94 0.40 -0.77 10.73
C LEU A 94 1.56 -1.51 10.05
N MET A 95 1.44 -1.83 8.77
CA MET A 95 2.53 -2.47 8.00
C MET A 95 3.78 -1.58 7.97
N ASP A 96 3.63 -0.28 7.74
CA ASP A 96 4.74 0.67 7.75
C ASP A 96 5.38 0.77 9.13
N THR A 97 4.59 0.83 10.20
CA THR A 97 5.09 0.84 11.57
C THR A 97 5.86 -0.44 11.90
N ALA A 98 5.30 -1.60 11.57
CA ALA A 98 5.91 -2.90 11.82
C ALA A 98 7.26 -3.06 11.10
N LYS A 99 7.37 -2.58 9.85
CA LYS A 99 8.62 -2.58 9.10
C LYS A 99 9.72 -1.76 9.79
N VAL A 100 9.40 -0.52 10.20
CA VAL A 100 10.38 0.34 10.88
C VAL A 100 10.79 -0.24 12.22
N VAL A 101 9.84 -0.75 13.01
CA VAL A 101 10.13 -1.39 14.31
C VAL A 101 11.00 -2.64 14.13
N SER A 102 10.65 -3.53 13.18
CA SER A 102 11.44 -4.73 12.88
C SER A 102 12.85 -4.37 12.39
N ASP A 103 13.01 -3.35 11.53
CA ASP A 103 14.32 -2.90 11.07
C ASP A 103 15.20 -2.37 12.22
N ARG A 104 14.60 -1.66 13.18
CA ARG A 104 15.30 -1.17 14.38
C ARG A 104 15.72 -2.29 15.34
N LEU A 105 14.86 -3.28 15.52
CA LEU A 105 15.10 -4.43 16.41
C LEU A 105 15.90 -5.54 15.74
N ASN A 106 15.98 -5.54 14.42
CA ASN A 106 16.57 -6.59 13.60
C ASN A 106 15.96 -7.98 13.85
N ASN A 107 14.66 -8.03 14.12
CA ASN A 107 13.90 -9.28 14.32
C ASN A 107 13.15 -9.67 13.03
N VAL A 108 12.61 -10.89 13.01
CA VAL A 108 11.81 -11.39 11.88
C VAL A 108 10.48 -10.62 11.78
N LEU A 109 10.05 -10.31 10.55
CA LEU A 109 8.77 -9.67 10.27
C LEU A 109 7.93 -10.49 9.30
N ILE A 110 6.75 -10.91 9.77
CA ILE A 110 5.70 -11.53 8.96
C ILE A 110 4.55 -10.55 8.83
N ASN A 111 4.34 -9.97 7.66
CA ASN A 111 3.25 -9.06 7.38
C ASN A 111 2.02 -9.79 6.86
N VAL A 112 0.88 -9.55 7.48
CA VAL A 112 -0.45 -10.01 7.05
C VAL A 112 -1.33 -8.78 6.88
N GLN A 113 -1.32 -8.19 5.69
CA GLN A 113 -2.18 -7.04 5.43
C GLN A 113 -3.65 -7.49 5.32
N THR A 114 -4.53 -6.81 6.06
CA THR A 114 -5.94 -7.22 6.22
C THR A 114 -6.92 -6.45 5.34
N VAL A 115 -6.43 -5.44 4.62
CA VAL A 115 -7.21 -4.65 3.65
C VAL A 115 -6.39 -4.43 2.37
N PRO A 116 -6.96 -4.61 1.17
CA PRO A 116 -6.23 -4.50 -0.09
C PRO A 116 -6.17 -3.04 -0.58
N SER A 117 -5.73 -2.11 0.29
CA SER A 117 -5.80 -0.67 0.02
C SER A 117 -4.57 -0.10 -0.68
N ASN A 118 -3.43 -0.77 -0.56
CA ASN A 118 -2.13 -0.40 -1.13
C ASN A 118 -1.12 -1.55 -0.93
N CYS A 119 0.11 -1.36 -1.38
CA CYS A 119 1.18 -2.37 -1.33
C CYS A 119 2.13 -2.24 -0.13
N ALA A 120 1.75 -1.57 0.96
CA ALA A 120 2.64 -1.27 2.09
C ALA A 120 3.27 -2.51 2.74
N ALA A 121 2.53 -3.63 2.83
CA ALA A 121 3.06 -4.87 3.40
C ALA A 121 4.30 -5.41 2.69
N PHE A 122 4.44 -5.13 1.40
CA PHE A 122 5.44 -5.73 0.52
C PHE A 122 6.71 -4.86 0.38
N THR A 123 6.57 -3.52 0.34
CA THR A 123 7.67 -2.60 0.01
C THR A 123 8.70 -2.46 1.13
N THR A 124 9.96 -2.15 0.76
CA THR A 124 11.03 -1.75 1.70
C THR A 124 11.03 -0.23 1.94
N LYS A 125 9.85 0.34 2.05
CA LYS A 125 9.66 1.77 2.27
C LYS A 125 8.45 1.97 3.16
N SER A 126 8.61 2.78 4.19
CA SER A 126 7.55 3.15 5.11
C SER A 126 7.32 4.65 5.10
N ILE A 127 6.07 5.05 5.23
CA ILE A 127 5.67 6.45 5.32
C ILE A 127 5.32 6.78 6.76
N VAL A 128 5.95 7.82 7.29
CA VAL A 128 5.69 8.32 8.65
C VAL A 128 4.86 9.58 8.56
N TYR A 129 3.86 9.66 9.40
CA TYR A 129 2.89 10.74 9.43
C TYR A 129 3.03 11.60 10.69
N SER A 130 2.59 12.85 10.60
CA SER A 130 2.34 13.72 11.75
C SER A 130 1.02 13.35 12.44
N PRO A 131 0.75 13.84 13.67
CA PRO A 131 -0.57 13.71 14.30
C PRO A 131 -1.74 14.31 13.49
N THR A 132 -1.44 15.15 12.51
CA THR A 132 -2.41 15.70 11.54
C THR A 132 -2.48 14.90 10.24
N HIS A 133 -1.92 13.69 10.21
CA HIS A 133 -1.85 12.78 9.07
C HIS A 133 -1.09 13.29 7.84
N GLU A 134 -0.28 14.34 7.97
CA GLU A 134 0.62 14.79 6.92
C GLU A 134 1.84 13.86 6.83
N MET A 135 2.26 13.50 5.63
CA MET A 135 3.51 12.78 5.43
C MET A 135 4.70 13.66 5.85
N ILE A 136 5.46 13.21 6.85
CA ILE A 136 6.64 13.94 7.39
C ILE A 136 7.96 13.26 7.07
N ALA A 137 7.95 11.95 6.81
CA ALA A 137 9.14 11.21 6.44
C ALA A 137 8.83 10.00 5.57
N SER A 138 9.80 9.62 4.76
CA SER A 138 9.83 8.34 4.05
C SER A 138 11.08 7.60 4.49
N ILE A 139 10.91 6.52 5.22
CA ILE A 139 11.98 5.66 5.71
C ILE A 139 12.17 4.51 4.71
N ARG A 140 13.42 4.19 4.40
CA ARG A 140 13.75 3.01 3.62
C ARG A 140 14.45 2.02 4.56
N GLU A 141 13.84 0.87 4.72
CA GLU A 141 14.34 -0.20 5.58
C GLU A 141 15.64 -0.79 5.01
N LYS A 142 16.50 -1.29 5.90
CA LYS A 142 17.80 -1.89 5.54
C LYS A 142 17.63 -3.30 5.02
N LYS A 143 16.65 -4.03 5.56
CA LYS A 143 16.32 -5.40 5.16
C LYS A 143 14.95 -5.50 4.49
N PRO A 144 14.70 -6.51 3.62
CA PRO A 144 13.37 -6.82 3.13
C PRO A 144 12.48 -7.33 4.28
N VAL A 145 11.17 -7.32 4.08
CA VAL A 145 10.21 -8.06 4.92
C VAL A 145 10.48 -9.55 4.77
N ASP A 146 10.50 -10.30 5.87
CA ASP A 146 10.84 -11.73 5.82
C ASP A 146 9.73 -12.52 5.13
N ALA A 147 8.45 -12.27 5.48
CA ALA A 147 7.32 -12.88 4.78
C ALA A 147 6.13 -11.93 4.66
N VAL A 148 5.40 -12.05 3.54
CA VAL A 148 4.07 -11.46 3.35
C VAL A 148 3.09 -12.59 3.08
N ILE A 149 2.09 -12.73 3.93
CA ILE A 149 1.05 -13.75 3.83
C ILE A 149 -0.30 -13.08 3.64
N LEU A 150 -0.97 -13.38 2.54
CA LEU A 150 -2.26 -12.83 2.19
C LEU A 150 -3.32 -13.92 2.16
N GLU A 151 -4.43 -13.65 2.85
CA GLU A 151 -5.62 -14.49 2.84
C GLU A 151 -6.68 -13.84 1.93
N PRO A 152 -6.92 -14.39 0.73
CA PRO A 152 -7.82 -13.77 -0.25
C PRO A 152 -9.23 -13.48 0.28
N GLU A 153 -9.80 -14.38 1.05
CA GLU A 153 -11.15 -14.20 1.59
C GLU A 153 -11.20 -13.11 2.68
N LEU A 154 -10.14 -12.94 3.47
CA LEU A 154 -10.03 -11.83 4.41
C LEU A 154 -10.00 -10.50 3.66
N LEU A 155 -9.18 -10.40 2.62
CA LEU A 155 -9.01 -9.18 1.82
C LEU A 155 -10.28 -8.83 1.04
N LYS A 156 -10.96 -9.81 0.43
CA LYS A 156 -12.22 -9.63 -0.28
C LYS A 156 -13.33 -9.11 0.63
N ASN A 157 -13.36 -9.57 1.88
CA ASN A 157 -14.37 -9.21 2.87
C ASN A 157 -14.07 -7.87 3.58
N ALA A 158 -12.98 -7.19 3.23
CA ALA A 158 -12.69 -5.84 3.73
C ALA A 158 -13.79 -4.84 3.28
N PRO A 159 -13.99 -3.73 3.99
CA PRO A 159 -14.88 -2.66 3.54
C PRO A 159 -14.56 -2.22 2.11
N LEU A 160 -15.62 -1.95 1.31
CA LEU A 160 -15.50 -1.72 -0.15
C LEU A 160 -14.57 -0.56 -0.51
N GLU A 161 -14.51 0.46 0.32
CA GLU A 161 -13.62 1.60 0.16
C GLU A 161 -12.14 1.20 0.11
N TYR A 162 -11.72 0.14 0.82
CA TYR A 162 -10.35 -0.35 0.75
C TYR A 162 -10.06 -1.13 -0.54
N LEU A 163 -11.03 -1.86 -1.09
CA LEU A 163 -10.87 -2.49 -2.40
C LEU A 163 -10.76 -1.42 -3.49
N ARG A 164 -11.60 -0.37 -3.42
CA ARG A 164 -11.52 0.80 -4.32
C ARG A 164 -10.19 1.52 -4.18
N SER A 165 -9.72 1.69 -2.94
CA SER A 165 -8.40 2.27 -2.66
C SER A 165 -7.29 1.52 -3.39
N GLY A 166 -7.28 0.20 -3.29
CA GLY A 166 -6.30 -0.63 -4.00
C GLY A 166 -6.32 -0.45 -5.51
N ILE A 167 -7.51 -0.34 -6.10
CA ILE A 167 -7.64 -0.06 -7.55
C ILE A 167 -7.03 1.29 -7.89
N GLY A 168 -7.42 2.35 -7.17
CA GLY A 168 -6.96 3.72 -7.43
C GLY A 168 -5.45 3.90 -7.26
N ASP A 169 -4.88 3.34 -6.19
CA ASP A 169 -3.45 3.39 -5.88
C ASP A 169 -2.62 2.56 -6.88
N THR A 170 -3.11 1.38 -7.26
CA THR A 170 -2.43 0.52 -8.25
C THR A 170 -2.43 1.15 -9.65
N LEU A 171 -3.54 1.75 -10.08
CA LEU A 171 -3.61 2.47 -11.36
C LEU A 171 -2.65 3.67 -11.42
N ALA A 172 -2.33 4.29 -10.29
CA ALA A 172 -1.34 5.38 -10.25
C ALA A 172 0.04 4.91 -10.73
N LYS A 173 0.40 3.65 -10.56
CA LYS A 173 1.66 3.11 -11.08
C LYS A 173 1.80 3.32 -12.58
N TYR A 174 0.71 3.13 -13.34
CA TYR A 174 0.71 3.41 -14.76
C TYR A 174 0.64 4.92 -15.05
N TYR A 175 -0.39 5.60 -14.53
CA TYR A 175 -0.66 6.99 -14.91
C TYR A 175 0.46 7.97 -14.53
N GLU A 176 1.15 7.74 -13.43
CA GLU A 176 2.25 8.59 -12.98
C GLU A 176 3.60 8.24 -13.60
N ILE A 177 3.90 6.93 -13.76
CA ILE A 177 5.26 6.47 -14.02
C ILE A 177 5.54 6.30 -15.52
N ARG A 178 4.54 6.01 -16.35
CA ARG A 178 4.72 5.67 -17.78
C ARG A 178 5.60 6.67 -18.54
N ARG A 179 5.47 7.98 -18.29
CA ARG A 179 6.28 9.02 -18.95
C ARG A 179 7.72 9.11 -18.47
N ARG A 180 8.06 8.45 -17.38
CA ARG A 180 9.43 8.35 -16.88
C ARG A 180 10.17 7.15 -17.45
N LEU A 181 9.44 6.13 -17.88
CA LEU A 181 9.96 4.90 -18.47
C LEU A 181 9.99 5.02 -20.01
N THR A 182 10.75 5.97 -20.51
CA THR A 182 10.90 6.31 -21.93
C THR A 182 11.72 5.25 -22.70
N ASP A 183 11.56 5.18 -24.01
CA ASP A 183 12.18 4.13 -24.85
C ASP A 183 13.71 4.11 -24.77
N ASP A 184 14.36 5.27 -24.60
CA ASP A 184 15.80 5.37 -24.41
C ASP A 184 16.29 4.71 -23.12
N LYS A 185 15.44 4.56 -22.13
CA LYS A 185 15.76 3.89 -20.86
C LYS A 185 15.59 2.37 -20.90
N MET A 186 14.93 1.83 -21.94
CA MET A 186 14.59 0.40 -22.03
C MET A 186 15.77 -0.52 -22.29
N HIS A 187 16.96 0.01 -22.53
CA HIS A 187 18.20 -0.76 -22.49
C HIS A 187 18.54 -1.29 -21.09
N SER A 188 17.99 -0.69 -20.04
CA SER A 188 18.06 -1.22 -18.68
C SER A 188 16.99 -2.28 -18.46
N LEU A 189 17.41 -3.53 -18.25
CA LEU A 189 16.50 -4.65 -17.99
C LEU A 189 15.54 -4.36 -16.82
N SER A 190 16.02 -3.75 -15.72
CA SER A 190 15.15 -3.45 -14.58
C SER A 190 14.08 -2.41 -14.92
N LEU A 191 14.37 -1.40 -15.75
CA LEU A 191 13.38 -0.42 -16.18
C LEU A 191 12.39 -1.00 -17.19
N SER A 192 12.86 -1.88 -18.08
CA SER A 192 11.98 -2.62 -18.97
C SER A 192 10.98 -3.48 -18.20
N LEU A 193 11.45 -4.23 -17.19
CA LEU A 193 10.57 -4.99 -16.29
C LEU A 193 9.58 -4.09 -15.54
N ALA A 194 10.03 -2.93 -15.06
CA ALA A 194 9.14 -1.98 -14.41
C ALA A 194 8.07 -1.45 -15.37
N ARG A 195 8.41 -1.21 -16.64
CA ARG A 195 7.45 -0.80 -17.68
C ARG A 195 6.42 -1.89 -17.93
N ASP A 196 6.84 -3.14 -18.06
CA ASP A 196 5.91 -4.27 -18.22
C ASP A 196 4.96 -4.40 -17.02
N LEU A 197 5.46 -4.17 -15.82
CA LEU A 197 4.65 -4.23 -14.60
C LEU A 197 3.62 -3.10 -14.50
N ILE A 198 3.96 -1.86 -14.89
CA ILE A 198 2.95 -0.78 -14.87
C ILE A 198 1.82 -1.01 -15.87
N GLU A 199 2.13 -1.58 -17.05
CA GLU A 199 1.11 -1.99 -18.01
C GLU A 199 0.21 -3.09 -17.41
N ARG A 200 0.80 -4.09 -16.74
CA ARG A 200 0.04 -5.13 -16.03
C ARG A 200 -0.84 -4.55 -14.93
N CYS A 201 -0.33 -3.63 -14.13
CA CYS A 201 -1.13 -2.95 -13.10
C CYS A 201 -2.40 -2.31 -13.72
N ARG A 202 -2.25 -1.62 -14.84
CA ARG A 202 -3.37 -1.01 -15.55
C ARG A 202 -4.32 -2.06 -16.13
N GLU A 203 -3.80 -3.02 -16.91
CA GLU A 203 -4.59 -4.03 -17.60
C GLU A 203 -5.44 -4.86 -16.64
N GLU A 204 -4.86 -5.32 -15.53
CA GLU A 204 -5.57 -6.15 -14.56
C GLU A 204 -6.61 -5.34 -13.76
N MET A 205 -6.31 -4.10 -13.37
CA MET A 205 -7.28 -3.27 -12.68
C MET A 205 -8.47 -2.90 -13.57
N LEU A 206 -8.24 -2.58 -14.86
CA LEU A 206 -9.32 -2.22 -15.79
C LEU A 206 -10.28 -3.39 -16.12
N LYS A 207 -9.91 -4.64 -15.85
CA LYS A 207 -10.82 -5.80 -15.96
C LYS A 207 -11.83 -5.90 -14.81
N VAL A 208 -11.55 -5.25 -13.69
CA VAL A 208 -12.39 -5.34 -12.48
C VAL A 208 -13.57 -4.39 -12.59
N ASN A 209 -14.78 -4.91 -12.60
CA ASN A 209 -16.00 -4.08 -12.55
C ASN A 209 -16.58 -3.98 -11.14
N ASP A 210 -16.55 -5.09 -10.39
CA ASP A 210 -16.92 -5.14 -8.98
C ASP A 210 -15.95 -6.08 -8.25
N PRO A 211 -15.05 -5.54 -7.42
CA PRO A 211 -14.04 -6.36 -6.74
C PRO A 211 -14.63 -7.39 -5.75
N ARG A 212 -15.86 -7.21 -5.30
CA ARG A 212 -16.54 -8.16 -4.42
C ARG A 212 -17.02 -9.42 -5.13
N THR A 213 -17.15 -9.37 -6.43
CA THR A 213 -17.59 -10.54 -7.23
C THR A 213 -16.44 -11.45 -7.62
N LEU A 214 -15.21 -11.00 -7.45
CA LEU A 214 -14.01 -11.76 -7.78
C LEU A 214 -13.91 -13.02 -6.89
N ASN A 215 -13.42 -14.11 -7.47
CA ASN A 215 -13.20 -15.38 -6.78
C ASN A 215 -12.10 -16.19 -7.45
N GLY A 216 -11.61 -17.23 -6.77
CA GLY A 216 -10.56 -18.12 -7.28
C GLY A 216 -9.35 -17.36 -7.82
N LEU A 217 -8.91 -17.70 -9.02
CA LEU A 217 -7.73 -17.11 -9.64
C LEU A 217 -7.90 -15.62 -9.94
N ASP A 218 -9.10 -15.14 -10.29
CA ASP A 218 -9.33 -13.72 -10.57
C ASP A 218 -9.16 -12.87 -9.30
N LEU A 219 -9.59 -13.37 -8.14
CA LEU A 219 -9.34 -12.72 -6.85
C LEU A 219 -7.86 -12.72 -6.50
N GLN A 220 -7.16 -13.84 -6.70
CA GLN A 220 -5.71 -13.91 -6.46
C GLN A 220 -4.95 -12.95 -7.38
N ASN A 221 -5.28 -12.89 -8.67
CA ASN A 221 -4.67 -11.95 -9.62
C ASN A 221 -4.93 -10.49 -9.24
N PHE A 222 -6.12 -10.16 -8.77
CA PHE A 222 -6.44 -8.82 -8.27
C PHE A 222 -5.55 -8.45 -7.07
N ILE A 223 -5.40 -9.35 -6.11
CA ILE A 223 -4.55 -9.18 -4.93
C ILE A 223 -3.07 -9.10 -5.35
N ASP A 224 -2.59 -10.02 -6.20
CA ASP A 224 -1.21 -9.99 -6.71
C ASP A 224 -0.89 -8.70 -7.45
N THR A 225 -1.86 -8.13 -8.16
CA THR A 225 -1.65 -6.86 -8.86
C THR A 225 -1.43 -5.71 -7.87
N ILE A 226 -2.21 -5.66 -6.78
CA ILE A 226 -2.07 -4.63 -5.74
C ILE A 226 -0.77 -4.81 -4.94
N PHE A 227 -0.45 -6.04 -4.54
CA PHE A 227 0.68 -6.27 -3.62
C PHE A 227 1.98 -6.60 -4.35
N LEU A 228 1.98 -7.57 -5.25
CA LEU A 228 3.18 -8.05 -5.92
C LEU A 228 3.58 -7.11 -7.08
N ALA A 229 2.72 -6.93 -8.07
CA ALA A 229 3.06 -6.16 -9.27
C ALA A 229 3.38 -4.70 -8.94
N ALA A 230 2.49 -4.02 -8.20
CA ALA A 230 2.67 -2.61 -7.86
C ALA A 230 3.94 -2.35 -7.01
N SER A 231 4.29 -3.27 -6.10
CA SER A 231 5.52 -3.15 -5.29
C SER A 231 6.79 -3.40 -6.10
N LEU A 232 6.76 -4.36 -7.01
CA LEU A 232 7.90 -4.65 -7.87
C LEU A 232 8.22 -3.49 -8.83
N VAL A 233 7.22 -2.68 -9.22
CA VAL A 233 7.48 -1.42 -9.95
C VAL A 233 8.44 -0.54 -9.14
N ASP A 234 8.16 -0.29 -7.87
CA ASP A 234 9.01 0.54 -7.00
C ASP A 234 10.40 -0.09 -6.83
N GLY A 235 10.45 -1.42 -6.69
CA GLY A 235 11.69 -2.17 -6.54
C GLY A 235 12.62 -2.09 -7.74
N PHE A 236 12.08 -2.24 -8.96
CA PHE A 236 12.84 -2.23 -10.21
C PHE A 236 13.14 -0.82 -10.73
N ALA A 237 12.21 0.12 -10.58
CA ALA A 237 12.35 1.46 -11.13
C ALA A 237 13.12 2.44 -10.23
N ASP A 238 13.25 2.19 -8.92
CA ASP A 238 13.93 3.04 -7.93
C ASP A 238 13.45 4.50 -8.03
N LEU A 239 14.32 5.41 -8.43
CA LEU A 239 14.00 6.85 -8.57
C LEU A 239 13.02 7.14 -9.71
N ASP A 240 13.04 6.35 -10.77
CA ASP A 240 12.11 6.49 -11.89
C ASP A 240 10.68 6.00 -11.53
N GLY A 241 10.53 5.18 -10.49
CA GLY A 241 9.25 4.70 -9.94
C GLY A 241 8.58 5.62 -8.91
N ARG A 242 9.13 6.81 -8.66
CA ARG A 242 8.56 7.75 -7.68
C ARG A 242 7.24 8.33 -8.14
N SER A 243 6.35 8.54 -7.18
CA SER A 243 5.08 9.25 -7.34
C SER A 243 5.27 10.66 -7.95
N VAL A 244 4.25 11.15 -8.64
CA VAL A 244 4.22 12.45 -9.32
C VAL A 244 2.96 13.22 -8.88
N ALA A 245 2.18 13.76 -9.84
CA ALA A 245 1.09 14.68 -9.55
C ALA A 245 -0.11 14.02 -8.87
N ALA A 246 -0.38 12.72 -9.09
CA ALA A 246 -1.50 12.05 -8.42
C ALA A 246 -1.29 11.96 -6.90
N HIS A 247 -0.11 11.60 -6.45
CA HIS A 247 0.22 11.58 -5.02
C HIS A 247 0.48 12.98 -4.46
N THR A 248 0.98 13.94 -5.27
CA THR A 248 1.04 15.35 -4.86
C THR A 248 -0.38 15.89 -4.58
N PHE A 249 -1.36 15.51 -5.40
CA PHE A 249 -2.77 15.83 -5.14
C PHE A 249 -3.25 15.23 -3.82
N TYR A 250 -2.91 13.96 -3.53
CA TYR A 250 -3.22 13.34 -2.24
C TYR A 250 -2.62 14.13 -1.06
N ASN A 251 -1.33 14.49 -1.14
CA ASN A 251 -0.66 15.26 -0.07
C ASN A 251 -1.30 16.64 0.12
N ALA A 252 -1.66 17.31 -0.99
CA ALA A 252 -2.38 18.58 -0.96
C ALA A 252 -3.75 18.44 -0.28
N TYR A 253 -4.50 17.38 -0.64
CA TYR A 253 -5.80 17.08 -0.05
C TYR A 253 -5.70 16.93 1.47
N VAL A 254 -4.78 16.09 1.94
CA VAL A 254 -4.57 15.87 3.38
C VAL A 254 -4.23 17.16 4.11
N LYS A 255 -3.35 17.98 3.53
CA LYS A 255 -2.92 19.26 4.12
C LYS A 255 -4.03 20.29 4.19
N VAL A 256 -4.86 20.39 3.16
CA VAL A 256 -5.87 21.47 3.01
C VAL A 256 -7.22 21.09 3.61
N ILE A 257 -7.63 19.83 3.42
CA ILE A 257 -8.96 19.37 3.83
C ILE A 257 -8.93 18.76 5.24
N GLY A 258 -7.78 18.20 5.66
CA GLY A 258 -7.63 17.61 7.00
C GLY A 258 -8.04 16.13 7.08
N PRO A 259 -8.47 15.66 8.29
CA PRO A 259 -8.75 14.26 8.55
C PRO A 259 -9.73 13.65 7.55
N GLN A 260 -9.39 12.48 7.05
CA GLN A 260 -9.94 11.96 5.81
C GLN A 260 -11.26 11.22 5.99
N ARG A 261 -12.23 11.61 5.17
CA ARG A 261 -13.44 10.82 4.93
C ARG A 261 -13.20 9.72 3.88
N PHE A 262 -12.18 9.88 3.04
CA PHE A 262 -11.87 9.02 1.91
C PHE A 262 -10.54 8.31 2.12
N THR A 263 -10.41 7.13 1.55
CA THR A 263 -9.18 6.34 1.62
C THR A 263 -8.08 6.95 0.74
N HIS A 264 -6.82 6.56 1.00
CA HIS A 264 -5.66 7.00 0.23
C HIS A 264 -5.86 6.83 -1.29
N GLY A 265 -6.21 5.61 -1.71
CA GLY A 265 -6.33 5.31 -3.15
C GLY A 265 -7.56 5.94 -3.80
N GLU A 266 -8.65 6.24 -3.07
CA GLU A 266 -9.76 7.01 -3.63
C GLU A 266 -9.32 8.44 -3.96
N ILE A 267 -8.54 9.07 -3.09
CA ILE A 267 -8.01 10.43 -3.36
C ILE A 267 -6.98 10.37 -4.49
N VAL A 268 -6.07 9.38 -4.47
CA VAL A 268 -5.08 9.16 -5.54
C VAL A 268 -5.78 8.90 -6.88
N ALA A 269 -6.93 8.22 -6.91
CA ALA A 269 -7.69 7.99 -8.13
C ALA A 269 -8.12 9.30 -8.81
N LEU A 270 -8.63 10.28 -8.07
CA LEU A 270 -8.89 11.60 -8.65
C LEU A 270 -7.58 12.29 -9.08
N GLY A 271 -6.52 12.10 -8.33
CA GLY A 271 -5.17 12.54 -8.69
C GLY A 271 -4.67 11.94 -10.01
N ASN A 272 -5.03 10.68 -10.34
CA ASN A 272 -4.72 10.07 -11.65
C ASN A 272 -5.40 10.84 -12.78
N LEU A 273 -6.67 11.20 -12.62
CA LEU A 273 -7.39 12.01 -13.62
C LEU A 273 -6.75 13.41 -13.75
N PHE A 274 -6.34 14.01 -12.64
CA PHE A 274 -5.60 15.27 -12.65
C PHE A 274 -4.26 15.15 -13.41
N GLN A 275 -3.48 14.11 -13.15
CA GLN A 275 -2.21 13.82 -13.83
C GLN A 275 -2.39 13.75 -15.36
N VAL A 276 -3.32 12.92 -15.85
CA VAL A 276 -3.51 12.76 -17.28
C VAL A 276 -4.15 14.00 -17.94
N THR A 277 -4.87 14.82 -17.18
CA THR A 277 -5.40 16.11 -17.64
C THR A 277 -4.29 17.13 -17.82
N LEU A 278 -3.34 17.23 -16.87
CA LEU A 278 -2.14 18.08 -17.02
C LEU A 278 -1.26 17.68 -18.21
N GLU A 279 -1.27 16.40 -18.55
CA GLU A 279 -0.50 15.85 -19.67
C GLU A 279 -1.20 16.01 -21.03
N ASP A 280 -2.44 16.53 -21.05
CA ASP A 280 -3.30 16.67 -22.22
C ASP A 280 -3.44 15.35 -23.00
N ASP A 281 -3.73 14.24 -22.29
CA ASP A 281 -3.91 12.91 -22.86
C ASP A 281 -5.40 12.55 -22.96
N PRO A 282 -6.10 12.87 -24.08
CA PRO A 282 -7.53 12.66 -24.18
C PRO A 282 -7.94 11.19 -24.17
N ALA A 283 -7.05 10.27 -24.58
CA ALA A 283 -7.33 8.86 -24.58
C ALA A 283 -7.41 8.31 -23.15
N LEU A 284 -6.44 8.65 -22.30
CA LEU A 284 -6.43 8.24 -20.90
C LEU A 284 -7.49 8.97 -20.05
N ILE A 285 -7.78 10.24 -20.38
CA ILE A 285 -8.91 10.96 -19.74
C ILE A 285 -10.23 10.21 -20.03
N LYS A 286 -10.45 9.80 -21.27
CA LYS A 286 -11.64 9.03 -21.66
C LYS A 286 -11.70 7.68 -20.96
N GLU A 287 -10.58 6.98 -20.87
CA GLU A 287 -10.46 5.69 -20.20
C GLU A 287 -10.87 5.80 -18.72
N ILE A 288 -10.27 6.73 -17.97
CA ILE A 288 -10.58 6.97 -16.56
C ILE A 288 -12.05 7.32 -16.38
N ARG A 289 -12.58 8.27 -17.18
CA ARG A 289 -13.98 8.69 -17.09
C ARG A 289 -14.97 7.58 -17.43
N SER A 290 -14.59 6.61 -18.24
CA SER A 290 -15.41 5.46 -18.55
C SER A 290 -15.36 4.37 -17.47
N TYR A 291 -14.20 4.15 -16.89
CA TYR A 291 -13.95 3.05 -15.95
C TYR A 291 -14.34 3.40 -14.50
N TYR A 292 -13.97 4.58 -13.97
CA TYR A 292 -14.15 4.90 -12.56
C TYR A 292 -15.58 4.77 -12.04
N PRO A 293 -16.62 5.15 -12.80
CA PRO A 293 -18.02 4.96 -12.36
C PRO A 293 -18.37 3.49 -12.11
N SER A 294 -17.81 2.54 -12.88
CA SER A 294 -18.12 1.11 -12.74
C SER A 294 -17.64 0.53 -11.42
N VAL A 295 -16.55 1.08 -10.85
CA VAL A 295 -15.98 0.65 -9.56
C VAL A 295 -16.25 1.63 -8.42
N GLY A 296 -16.94 2.75 -8.71
CA GLY A 296 -17.32 3.76 -7.70
C GLY A 296 -16.15 4.63 -7.22
N LEU A 297 -15.16 4.89 -8.09
CA LEU A 297 -14.07 5.82 -7.84
C LEU A 297 -14.47 7.26 -8.20
N PRO A 298 -13.91 8.29 -7.53
CA PRO A 298 -14.28 9.69 -7.75
C PRO A 298 -13.82 10.20 -9.12
N LEU A 299 -14.64 11.07 -9.73
CA LEU A 299 -14.35 11.75 -11.00
C LEU A 299 -14.32 13.27 -10.89
N SER A 300 -14.70 13.80 -9.76
CA SER A 300 -14.74 15.25 -9.52
C SER A 300 -14.29 15.61 -8.12
N LEU A 301 -13.88 16.85 -7.95
CA LEU A 301 -13.54 17.41 -6.64
C LEU A 301 -14.72 17.35 -5.67
N ALA A 302 -15.95 17.52 -6.18
CA ALA A 302 -17.16 17.43 -5.38
C ALA A 302 -17.38 16.02 -4.81
N ASP A 303 -16.98 14.96 -5.52
CA ASP A 303 -17.04 13.57 -5.04
C ASP A 303 -16.15 13.35 -3.81
N LEU A 304 -15.07 14.12 -3.69
CA LEU A 304 -14.18 14.16 -2.52
C LEU A 304 -14.56 15.26 -1.50
N GLY A 305 -15.73 15.89 -1.64
CA GLY A 305 -16.21 16.92 -0.72
C GLY A 305 -15.54 18.29 -0.87
N ILE A 306 -14.79 18.52 -1.95
CA ILE A 306 -14.16 19.80 -2.25
C ILE A 306 -15.14 20.62 -3.09
N THR A 307 -15.80 21.59 -2.45
CA THR A 307 -16.87 22.39 -3.09
C THR A 307 -16.63 23.90 -3.01
N GLN A 308 -15.65 24.34 -2.21
CA GLN A 308 -15.40 25.77 -1.97
C GLN A 308 -14.21 26.26 -2.80
N ALA A 309 -14.33 27.46 -3.36
CA ALA A 309 -13.27 28.07 -4.16
C ALA A 309 -11.95 28.28 -3.38
N GLU A 310 -12.05 28.55 -2.08
CA GLU A 310 -10.89 28.73 -1.20
C GLU A 310 -10.09 27.41 -1.05
N GLN A 311 -10.80 26.26 -0.92
CA GLN A 311 -10.16 24.94 -0.88
C GLN A 311 -9.41 24.65 -2.19
N LEU A 312 -10.03 24.97 -3.33
CA LEU A 312 -9.41 24.82 -4.66
C LEU A 312 -8.12 25.64 -4.79
N ASN A 313 -8.17 26.92 -4.40
CA ASN A 313 -7.01 27.79 -4.44
C ASN A 313 -5.88 27.26 -3.55
N SER A 314 -6.18 26.84 -2.33
CA SER A 314 -5.21 26.28 -1.39
C SER A 314 -4.58 24.97 -1.90
N LEU A 315 -5.36 24.09 -2.53
CA LEU A 315 -4.85 22.88 -3.19
C LEU A 315 -3.89 23.23 -4.32
N ALA A 316 -4.28 24.15 -5.21
CA ALA A 316 -3.46 24.58 -6.34
C ALA A 316 -2.15 25.24 -5.87
N GLU A 317 -2.21 26.10 -4.85
CA GLU A 317 -1.03 26.72 -4.24
C GLU A 317 -0.08 25.68 -3.62
N TYR A 318 -0.61 24.66 -2.94
CA TYR A 318 0.20 23.60 -2.38
C TYR A 318 0.90 22.80 -3.48
N MET A 319 0.14 22.37 -4.51
CA MET A 319 0.67 21.56 -5.60
C MET A 319 1.68 22.29 -6.49
N ALA A 320 1.60 23.62 -6.57
CA ALA A 320 2.52 24.45 -7.36
C ALA A 320 3.89 24.67 -6.70
N LYS A 321 4.08 24.24 -5.44
CA LYS A 321 5.37 24.41 -4.76
C LYS A 321 6.42 23.47 -5.34
N PRO A 322 7.67 23.94 -5.58
CA PRO A 322 8.73 23.14 -6.21
C PRO A 322 9.15 21.89 -5.44
N ASP A 323 8.94 21.88 -4.13
CA ASP A 323 9.39 20.81 -3.22
C ASP A 323 8.32 19.76 -2.89
N ASN A 324 7.16 19.84 -3.54
CA ASN A 324 6.04 18.92 -3.32
C ASN A 324 5.92 17.83 -4.40
#